data_91cf18da8b69a685acffc9941e1ab129
#
_entry.id   91cf18da8b69a685acffc9941e1ab129
#
_cell.length_a   1.000
_cell.length_b   1.000
_cell.length_c   1.000
_cell.angle_alpha   90.00
_cell.angle_beta   90.00
_cell.angle_gamma   90.00
#
_symmetry.space_group_name_H-M   'P 1'
#
loop_
_entity.id
_entity.type
_entity.pdbx_description
1 polymer ?
#
loop_
_entity_poly.entity_id
_entity_poly.type
_entity_poly.pdbx_seq_one_letter_code
_entity_poly.pdbx_strand_id
1 'polypeptide(L)'
;MVSADVITDNIRVCRQYGNAITVVPCTAAMLKTYDALSTVEQVPRDNLKITQTPQAFFLKDICDAHKEALDKGITNSVASCTMYIELGRKLYMSQGSEKNLKLTTSEDIEIFKALLMAKKDEWMH
;
A
#
# COMPACT_ATOMS: atom_id res chain seq x y z
N MET A 1 -3.79 2.57 11.61
CA MET A 1 -5.18 2.94 11.90
C MET A 1 -5.87 3.46 10.63
N VAL A 2 -6.82 2.70 10.12
CA VAL A 2 -7.51 3.05 8.88
C VAL A 2 -8.75 3.89 9.18
N SER A 3 -8.99 4.96 8.41
CA SER A 3 -10.16 5.81 8.56
C SER A 3 -11.26 5.41 7.57
N ALA A 4 -12.50 5.82 7.87
CA ALA A 4 -13.64 5.61 6.97
C ALA A 4 -13.42 6.27 5.60
N ASP A 5 -12.77 7.43 5.56
CA ASP A 5 -12.47 8.14 4.31
C ASP A 5 -11.53 7.35 3.40
N VAL A 6 -10.52 6.71 3.98
CA VAL A 6 -9.57 5.86 3.23
C VAL A 6 -10.32 4.66 2.61
N ILE A 7 -11.18 4.01 3.40
CA ILE A 7 -11.96 2.86 2.93
C ILE A 7 -12.94 3.29 1.83
N THR A 8 -13.65 4.40 2.02
CA THR A 8 -14.62 4.92 1.05
C THR A 8 -13.96 5.25 -0.28
N ASP A 9 -12.82 5.94 -0.25
CA ASP A 9 -12.08 6.27 -1.47
C ASP A 9 -11.56 5.02 -2.18
N ASN A 10 -11.08 4.05 -1.41
CA ASN A 10 -10.60 2.79 -1.97
C ASN A 10 -11.71 2.04 -2.71
N ILE A 11 -12.89 1.93 -2.11
CA ILE A 11 -14.05 1.30 -2.75
C ILE A 11 -14.48 2.07 -4.00
N ARG A 12 -14.50 3.39 -3.94
CA ARG A 12 -14.86 4.25 -5.07
C ARG A 12 -13.94 4.00 -6.27
N VAL A 13 -12.64 4.00 -6.05
CA VAL A 13 -11.64 3.76 -7.10
C VAL A 13 -11.78 2.34 -7.66
N CYS A 14 -11.98 1.35 -6.81
CA CYS A 14 -12.16 -0.04 -7.25
C CYS A 14 -13.40 -0.19 -8.15
N ARG A 15 -14.51 0.43 -7.78
CA ARG A 15 -15.73 0.39 -8.58
C ARG A 15 -15.58 1.08 -9.94
N GLN A 16 -14.80 2.16 -9.97
CA GLN A 16 -14.60 2.94 -11.21
C GLN A 16 -13.60 2.27 -12.17
N TYR A 17 -12.53 1.70 -11.64
CA TYR A 17 -11.40 1.24 -12.45
C TYR A 17 -11.15 -0.27 -12.40
N GLY A 18 -11.75 -1.00 -11.47
CA GLY A 18 -11.62 -2.46 -11.37
C GLY A 18 -10.76 -2.95 -10.22
N ASN A 19 -9.88 -2.12 -9.68
CA ASN A 19 -9.12 -2.39 -8.47
C ASN A 19 -8.71 -1.08 -7.80
N ALA A 20 -8.22 -1.16 -6.58
CA ALA A 20 -7.72 0.03 -5.88
C ALA A 20 -6.67 -0.36 -4.85
N ILE A 21 -5.53 0.30 -4.90
CA ILE A 21 -4.44 0.16 -3.95
C ILE A 21 -4.31 1.47 -3.19
N THR A 22 -4.46 1.43 -1.89
CA THR A 22 -4.25 2.61 -1.04
C THR A 22 -2.77 2.98 -1.05
N VAL A 23 -2.47 4.24 -1.33
CA VAL A 23 -1.09 4.73 -1.40
C VAL A 23 -0.95 6.09 -0.73
N VAL A 24 0.27 6.38 -0.29
CA VAL A 24 0.68 7.72 0.14
C VAL A 24 1.93 8.13 -0.63
N PRO A 25 2.18 9.44 -0.81
CA PRO A 25 3.41 9.90 -1.44
C PRO A 25 4.65 9.44 -0.67
N CYS A 26 5.71 9.10 -1.39
CA CYS A 26 7.00 8.81 -0.76
C CYS A 26 7.68 10.14 -0.42
N THR A 27 7.81 10.43 0.87
CA THR A 27 8.47 11.65 1.38
C THR A 27 9.91 11.42 1.80
N ALA A 28 10.33 10.15 1.92
CA ALA A 28 11.70 9.79 2.27
C ALA A 28 12.62 9.88 1.05
N ALA A 29 13.86 10.33 1.25
CA ALA A 29 14.88 10.27 0.22
C ALA A 29 15.22 8.81 -0.08
N MET A 30 15.23 8.45 -1.37
CA MET A 30 15.47 7.08 -1.81
C MET A 30 16.76 7.00 -2.61
N LEU A 31 17.63 6.10 -2.22
CA LEU A 31 18.90 5.85 -2.89
C LEU A 31 18.92 4.42 -3.43
N LYS A 32 19.53 4.24 -4.59
CA LYS A 32 19.70 2.92 -5.17
C LYS A 32 21.12 2.43 -4.93
N THR A 33 21.27 1.22 -4.45
CA THR A 33 22.58 0.62 -4.21
C THR A 33 22.67 -0.76 -4.89
N TYR A 34 23.86 -1.10 -5.36
CA TYR A 34 24.14 -2.41 -5.97
C TYR A 34 25.03 -3.28 -5.10
N ASP A 35 25.76 -2.68 -4.16
CA ASP A 35 26.74 -3.37 -3.30
C ASP A 35 26.38 -3.34 -1.82
N ALA A 36 25.31 -2.65 -1.45
CA ALA A 36 24.86 -2.43 -0.08
C ALA A 36 25.87 -1.65 0.80
N LEU A 37 26.91 -1.07 0.19
CA LEU A 37 27.97 -0.31 0.88
C LEU A 37 28.01 1.15 0.46
N SER A 38 27.70 1.43 -0.80
CA SER A 38 27.81 2.76 -1.39
C SER A 38 26.70 3.01 -2.39
N THR A 39 26.50 4.25 -2.76
CA THR A 39 25.54 4.62 -3.80
C THR A 39 25.99 5.88 -4.53
N VAL A 40 25.69 5.94 -5.81
CA VAL A 40 25.89 7.12 -6.66
C VAL A 40 24.59 7.50 -7.37
N GLU A 41 23.49 6.79 -7.08
CA GLU A 41 22.20 7.02 -7.73
C GLU A 41 21.13 7.42 -6.71
N GLN A 42 20.36 8.43 -7.06
CA GLN A 42 19.16 8.82 -6.34
C GLN A 42 17.93 8.39 -7.14
N VAL A 43 16.93 7.86 -6.45
CA VAL A 43 15.64 7.54 -7.07
C VAL A 43 14.71 8.73 -6.89
N PRO A 44 14.20 9.36 -7.99
CA PRO A 44 13.26 10.47 -7.87
C PRO A 44 11.99 10.04 -7.14
N ARG A 45 11.72 10.64 -5.99
CA ARG A 45 10.57 10.28 -5.16
C ARG A 45 9.22 10.80 -5.67
N ASP A 46 9.23 11.74 -6.61
CA ASP A 46 8.01 12.31 -7.18
C ASP A 46 7.13 11.26 -7.86
N ASN A 47 7.75 10.20 -8.38
CA ASN A 47 7.07 9.10 -9.06
C ASN A 47 6.92 7.86 -8.17
N LEU A 48 7.24 7.95 -6.88
CA LEU A 48 7.18 6.84 -5.95
C LEU A 48 5.99 6.99 -5.01
N LYS A 49 5.33 5.87 -4.74
CA LYS A 49 4.22 5.78 -3.79
C LYS A 49 4.49 4.64 -2.83
N ILE A 50 4.11 4.85 -1.57
CA ILE A 50 4.16 3.80 -0.55
C ILE A 50 2.79 3.15 -0.48
N THR A 51 2.73 1.83 -0.62
CA THR A 51 1.48 1.09 -0.56
C THR A 51 1.02 0.90 0.88
N GLN A 52 -0.28 0.98 1.07
CA GLN A 52 -0.94 0.73 2.34
C GLN A 52 -2.11 -0.24 2.14
N THR A 53 -2.82 -0.54 3.18
CA THR A 53 -4.12 -1.23 3.16
C THR A 53 -5.21 -0.22 3.49
N PRO A 54 -6.45 -0.41 3.04
CA PRO A 54 -6.98 -1.55 2.30
C PRO A 54 -6.56 -1.56 0.83
N GLN A 55 -6.61 -2.75 0.24
CA GLN A 55 -6.46 -2.96 -1.20
C GLN A 55 -7.69 -3.72 -1.68
N ALA A 56 -8.34 -3.23 -2.72
CA ALA A 56 -9.61 -3.78 -3.19
C ALA A 56 -9.49 -4.33 -4.61
N PHE A 57 -10.09 -5.50 -4.83
CA PHE A 57 -10.16 -6.17 -6.12
C PHE A 57 -11.53 -6.79 -6.28
N PHE A 58 -12.02 -6.88 -7.52
CA PHE A 58 -13.17 -7.74 -7.79
C PHE A 58 -12.74 -9.20 -7.64
N LEU A 59 -13.58 -9.99 -7.00
CA LEU A 59 -13.27 -11.39 -6.69
C LEU A 59 -12.89 -12.20 -7.94
N LYS A 60 -13.64 -12.04 -9.03
CA LYS A 60 -13.36 -12.72 -10.29
C LYS A 60 -11.96 -12.36 -10.81
N ASP A 61 -11.62 -11.08 -10.79
CA ASP A 61 -10.36 -10.58 -11.36
C ASP A 61 -9.16 -11.08 -10.55
N ILE A 62 -9.26 -11.06 -9.22
CA ILE A 62 -8.14 -11.53 -8.39
C ILE A 62 -7.99 -13.05 -8.46
N CYS A 63 -9.08 -13.80 -8.57
CA CYS A 63 -9.02 -15.25 -8.76
C CYS A 63 -8.37 -15.60 -10.11
N ASP A 64 -8.74 -14.89 -11.18
CA ASP A 64 -8.15 -15.09 -12.50
C ASP A 64 -6.65 -14.74 -12.50
N ALA A 65 -6.26 -13.69 -11.78
CA ALA A 65 -4.86 -13.30 -11.64
C ALA A 65 -4.05 -14.37 -10.90
N HIS A 66 -4.59 -14.95 -9.83
CA HIS A 66 -3.92 -16.04 -9.11
C HIS A 66 -3.72 -17.28 -9.99
N LYS A 67 -4.70 -17.65 -10.79
CA LYS A 67 -4.59 -18.76 -11.73
C LYS A 67 -3.52 -18.49 -12.77
N GLU A 68 -3.51 -17.29 -13.35
CA GLU A 68 -2.49 -16.88 -14.32
C GLU A 68 -1.08 -16.90 -13.71
N ALA A 69 -0.95 -16.43 -12.47
CA ALA A 69 0.32 -16.44 -11.76
C ALA A 69 0.85 -17.86 -11.56
N LEU A 70 -0.01 -18.81 -11.18
CA LEU A 70 0.38 -20.22 -11.04
C LEU A 70 0.82 -20.80 -12.38
N ASP A 71 0.10 -20.52 -13.46
CA ASP A 71 0.43 -21.01 -14.80
C ASP A 71 1.78 -20.47 -15.31
N LYS A 72 2.14 -19.24 -14.91
CA LYS A 72 3.41 -18.60 -15.26
C LYS A 72 4.54 -18.89 -14.27
N GLY A 73 4.29 -19.67 -13.22
CA GLY A 73 5.28 -19.99 -12.19
C GLY A 73 5.61 -18.83 -11.26
N ILE A 74 4.76 -17.83 -11.16
CA ILE A 74 4.92 -16.70 -10.25
C ILE A 74 4.40 -17.11 -8.86
N THR A 75 5.29 -17.48 -7.95
CA THR A 75 4.93 -18.00 -6.63
C THR A 75 5.48 -17.18 -5.48
N ASN A 76 6.32 -16.18 -5.76
CA ASN A 76 7.06 -15.42 -4.75
C ASN A 76 6.55 -13.99 -4.57
N SER A 77 5.35 -13.68 -5.03
CA SER A 77 4.77 -12.35 -4.85
C SER A 77 4.45 -12.08 -3.39
N VAL A 78 4.95 -10.95 -2.88
CA VAL A 78 4.77 -10.55 -1.48
C VAL A 78 3.32 -10.14 -1.20
N ALA A 79 2.64 -9.58 -2.19
CA ALA A 79 1.27 -9.09 -2.05
C ALA A 79 0.52 -9.20 -3.40
N SER A 80 -0.80 -9.12 -3.35
CA SER A 80 -1.62 -9.16 -4.58
C SER A 80 -1.28 -8.03 -5.56
N CYS A 81 -0.93 -6.85 -5.07
CA CYS A 81 -0.54 -5.73 -5.93
C CYS A 81 0.76 -6.01 -6.70
N THR A 82 1.76 -6.60 -6.05
CA THR A 82 3.01 -6.97 -6.73
C THR A 82 2.78 -8.08 -7.74
N MET A 83 1.91 -9.04 -7.44
CA MET A 83 1.52 -10.09 -8.37
C MET A 83 0.88 -9.49 -9.64
N TYR A 84 -0.01 -8.51 -9.50
CA TYR A 84 -0.63 -7.82 -10.65
C TYR A 84 0.43 -7.17 -11.54
N ILE A 85 1.40 -6.50 -10.95
CA ILE A 85 2.49 -5.86 -11.70
C ILE A 85 3.32 -6.91 -12.46
N GLU A 86 3.67 -8.02 -11.83
CA GLU A 86 4.42 -9.11 -12.46
C GLU A 86 3.65 -9.74 -13.63
N LEU A 87 2.31 -9.74 -13.57
CA LEU A 87 1.46 -10.21 -14.66
C LEU A 87 1.25 -9.15 -15.75
N GLY A 88 1.81 -7.96 -15.61
CA GLY A 88 1.59 -6.86 -16.55
C GLY A 88 0.22 -6.21 -16.43
N ARG A 89 -0.48 -6.42 -15.34
CA ARG A 89 -1.79 -5.82 -15.07
C ARG A 89 -1.63 -4.45 -14.43
N LYS A 90 -2.56 -3.55 -14.76
CA LYS A 90 -2.54 -2.18 -14.26
C LYS A 90 -3.20 -2.06 -12.89
N LEU A 91 -2.59 -1.28 -12.00
CA LEU A 91 -3.15 -0.95 -10.70
C LEU A 91 -3.59 0.52 -10.67
N TYR A 92 -4.69 0.76 -9.98
CA TYR A 92 -5.21 2.10 -9.76
C TYR A 92 -5.05 2.48 -8.29
N MET A 93 -4.77 3.74 -8.02
CA MET A 93 -4.42 4.20 -6.68
C MET A 93 -5.57 4.94 -6.03
N SER A 94 -5.79 4.68 -4.75
CA SER A 94 -6.67 5.46 -3.89
C SER A 94 -5.85 6.17 -2.82
N GLN A 95 -6.40 7.24 -2.26
CA GLN A 95 -5.68 8.08 -1.32
C GLN A 95 -5.63 7.46 0.07
N GLY A 96 -4.43 7.28 0.59
CA GLY A 96 -4.19 6.82 1.95
C GLY A 96 -3.94 7.93 2.93
N SER A 97 -3.50 7.56 4.12
CA SER A 97 -3.16 8.48 5.20
C SER A 97 -1.89 8.01 5.88
N GLU A 98 -1.02 8.96 6.23
CA GLU A 98 0.19 8.66 7.00
C GLU A 98 -0.12 8.06 8.38
N LYS A 99 -1.35 8.26 8.87
CA LYS A 99 -1.84 7.66 10.12
C LYS A 99 -2.25 6.20 9.97
N ASN A 100 -2.32 5.67 8.74
CA ASN A 100 -2.70 4.28 8.47
C ASN A 100 -1.46 3.39 8.59
N LEU A 101 -1.21 2.90 9.79
CA LEU A 101 -0.02 2.13 10.13
C LEU A 101 -0.29 0.62 10.04
N LYS A 102 0.69 -0.11 9.50
CA LYS A 102 0.74 -1.57 9.60
C LYS A 102 1.57 -1.91 10.85
N LEU A 103 0.97 -2.59 11.82
CA LEU A 103 1.60 -2.92 13.09
C LEU A 103 2.57 -4.09 12.92
N THR A 104 3.83 -3.81 12.65
CA THR A 104 4.86 -4.83 12.40
C THR A 104 6.02 -4.78 13.40
N THR A 105 6.21 -3.67 14.11
CA THR A 105 7.29 -3.48 15.08
C THR A 105 6.75 -2.95 16.40
N SER A 106 7.58 -3.03 17.46
CA SER A 106 7.24 -2.42 18.76
C SER A 106 7.05 -0.91 18.67
N GLU A 107 7.83 -0.25 17.82
CA GLU A 107 7.70 1.19 17.58
C GLU A 107 6.36 1.53 16.92
N ASP A 108 5.91 0.72 15.97
CA ASP A 108 4.60 0.89 15.33
C ASP A 108 3.46 0.80 16.34
N ILE A 109 3.57 -0.11 17.32
CA ILE A 109 2.58 -0.25 18.39
C ILE A 109 2.54 1.01 19.27
N GLU A 110 3.68 1.58 19.60
CA GLU A 110 3.78 2.81 20.37
C GLU A 110 3.13 3.99 19.64
N ILE A 111 3.39 4.13 18.34
CA ILE A 111 2.78 5.16 17.51
C ILE A 111 1.26 4.97 17.45
N PHE A 112 0.80 3.73 17.28
CA PHE A 112 -0.63 3.41 17.27
C PHE A 112 -1.32 3.79 18.59
N LYS A 113 -0.68 3.48 19.73
CA LYS A 113 -1.20 3.86 21.04
C LYS A 113 -1.30 5.38 21.19
N ALA A 114 -0.29 6.12 20.72
CA ALA A 114 -0.31 7.58 20.76
C ALA A 114 -1.46 8.16 19.92
N LEU A 115 -1.72 7.60 18.74
CA LEU A 115 -2.83 8.01 17.89
C LEU A 115 -4.20 7.73 18.52
N LEU A 116 -4.35 6.59 19.20
CA LEU A 116 -5.58 6.26 19.92
C LEU A 116 -5.83 7.22 21.07
N MET A 117 -4.81 7.60 21.82
CA MET A 117 -4.93 8.55 22.91
C MET A 117 -5.32 9.94 22.41
N ALA A 118 -4.71 10.41 21.31
CA ALA A 118 -5.06 11.69 20.71
C ALA A 118 -6.52 11.71 20.24
N LYS A 119 -7.00 10.63 19.62
CA LYS A 119 -8.40 10.50 19.20
C LYS A 119 -9.37 10.48 20.38
N LYS A 120 -8.99 9.81 21.47
CA LYS A 120 -9.78 9.79 22.70
C LYS A 120 -9.91 11.18 23.30
N ASP A 121 -8.85 11.96 23.32
CA ASP A 121 -8.87 13.32 23.82
C ASP A 121 -9.79 14.23 22.99
N GLU A 122 -9.83 14.06 21.66
CA GLU A 122 -10.77 14.77 20.79
C GLU A 122 -12.22 14.47 21.14
N TRP A 123 -12.54 13.25 21.54
CA TRP A 123 -13.91 12.85 21.88
C TRP A 123 -14.35 13.33 23.26
N MET A 124 -13.42 13.65 24.12
CA MET A 124 -13.72 14.14 25.47
C MET A 124 -13.92 15.66 25.52
N HIS A 125 -13.69 16.35 24.44
CA HIS A 125 -13.92 17.77 24.26
C HIS A 125 -15.17 18.02 23.42
#